data_39536a3393904c5846a135910b5d9471
#
_entry.id   39536a3393904c5846a135910b5d9471
#
_cell.length_a   1.000
_cell.length_b   1.000
_cell.length_c   1.000
_cell.angle_alpha   90.00
_cell.angle_beta   90.00
_cell.angle_gamma   90.00
#
_symmetry.space_group_name_H-M   'P 1'
#
loop_
_entity.id
_entity.type
_entity.pdbx_description
1 polymer ?
#
loop_
_entity_poly.entity_id
_entity_poly.type
_entity_poly.pdbx_seq_one_letter_code
_entity_poly.pdbx_strand_id
1 'polypeptide(L)'
;MSNCVQILSDENGIQVCFDIQQEKVMAIGEEMNAIQEEAYMNGENWDIFLQYYLAEYAPEVLVGMETDPEAGMYAAYYDSTPESEAKAKKLAAVITSLLEHPEEIYRILQEAGDEIEWD
;
A
#
# COMPACT_ATOMS: atom_id res chain seq x y z
N MET A 1 13.52 5.33 -12.56
CA MET A 1 12.94 4.13 -11.98
C MET A 1 12.78 4.28 -10.47
N SER A 2 11.61 4.04 -9.97
CA SER A 2 11.35 4.20 -8.56
C SER A 2 11.62 2.89 -7.81
N ASN A 3 12.33 2.97 -6.71
CA ASN A 3 12.58 1.83 -5.84
C ASN A 3 11.91 2.02 -4.50
N CYS A 4 10.72 2.61 -4.52
CA CYS A 4 9.98 2.85 -3.30
C CYS A 4 9.54 1.55 -2.64
N VAL A 5 9.31 0.51 -3.44
CA VAL A 5 8.78 -0.77 -2.96
C VAL A 5 9.87 -1.82 -3.02
N GLN A 6 10.03 -2.58 -1.93
CA GLN A 6 11.03 -3.65 -1.84
C GLN A 6 10.38 -4.93 -1.33
N ILE A 7 10.86 -6.06 -1.82
CA ILE A 7 10.47 -7.38 -1.32
C ILE A 7 11.71 -8.00 -0.68
N LEU A 8 11.58 -8.35 0.60
CA LEU A 8 12.65 -8.99 1.35
C LEU A 8 12.14 -10.37 1.76
N SER A 9 12.91 -11.41 1.49
CA SER A 9 12.49 -12.75 1.86
C SER A 9 13.62 -13.51 2.51
N ASP A 10 13.28 -14.33 3.48
CA ASP A 10 14.21 -15.26 4.14
C ASP A 10 13.44 -16.49 4.57
N GLU A 11 14.07 -17.38 5.32
CA GLU A 11 13.44 -18.62 5.75
C GLU A 11 12.29 -18.40 6.74
N ASN A 12 12.19 -17.21 7.32
CA ASN A 12 11.13 -16.91 8.29
C ASN A 12 9.90 -16.27 7.66
N GLY A 13 10.01 -15.76 6.44
CA GLY A 13 8.86 -15.15 5.78
C GLY A 13 9.25 -14.19 4.69
N ILE A 14 8.25 -13.52 4.16
CA ILE A 14 8.40 -12.56 3.08
C ILE A 14 7.83 -11.23 3.55
N GLN A 15 8.57 -10.15 3.31
CA GLN A 15 8.15 -8.80 3.68
C GLN A 15 8.08 -7.93 2.43
N VAL A 16 6.97 -7.22 2.27
CA VAL A 16 6.84 -6.18 1.25
C VAL A 16 6.78 -4.86 1.99
N CYS A 17 7.65 -3.93 1.64
CA CYS A 17 7.66 -2.64 2.32
C CYS A 17 7.91 -1.50 1.35
N PHE A 18 7.42 -0.31 1.68
CA PHE A 18 7.81 0.88 0.97
C PHE A 18 7.94 2.05 1.94
N ASP A 19 8.89 2.93 1.60
CA ASP A 19 9.23 4.08 2.41
C ASP A 19 8.29 5.22 2.04
N ILE A 20 7.48 5.64 3.00
CA ILE A 20 6.49 6.70 2.81
C ILE A 20 7.15 8.08 2.81
N GLN A 21 8.35 8.17 3.36
CA GLN A 21 9.06 9.44 3.45
C GLN A 21 9.81 9.81 2.17
N GLN A 22 9.77 8.97 1.15
CA GLN A 22 10.32 9.35 -0.14
C GLN A 22 9.53 10.48 -0.75
N GLU A 23 10.23 11.40 -1.39
CA GLU A 23 9.66 12.63 -1.92
C GLU A 23 8.45 12.39 -2.81
N LYS A 24 8.56 11.41 -3.70
CA LYS A 24 7.47 11.06 -4.62
C LYS A 24 6.23 10.58 -3.85
N VAL A 25 6.43 9.75 -2.85
CA VAL A 25 5.33 9.19 -2.06
C VAL A 25 4.68 10.29 -1.21
N MET A 26 5.49 11.16 -0.65
CA MET A 26 4.99 12.28 0.15
C MET A 26 4.16 13.25 -0.70
N ALA A 27 4.59 13.50 -1.92
CA ALA A 27 3.85 14.37 -2.84
C ALA A 27 2.47 13.78 -3.16
N ILE A 28 2.42 12.47 -3.39
CA ILE A 28 1.15 11.79 -3.63
C ILE A 28 0.26 11.88 -2.39
N GLY A 29 0.84 11.67 -1.22
CA GLY A 29 0.10 11.75 0.04
C GLY A 29 -0.48 13.14 0.29
N GLU A 30 0.26 14.18 -0.05
CA GLU A 30 -0.23 15.55 0.08
C GLU A 30 -1.44 15.81 -0.82
N GLU A 31 -1.40 15.29 -2.03
CA GLU A 31 -2.52 15.43 -2.96
C GLU A 31 -3.73 14.63 -2.46
N MET A 32 -3.50 13.43 -1.92
CA MET A 32 -4.57 12.63 -1.32
C MET A 32 -5.25 13.39 -0.19
N ASN A 33 -4.45 14.05 0.65
CA ASN A 33 -4.97 14.83 1.78
C ASN A 33 -5.75 16.06 1.30
N ALA A 34 -5.37 16.62 0.15
CA ALA A 34 -6.09 17.74 -0.44
C ALA A 34 -7.46 17.32 -0.97
N ILE A 35 -7.57 16.06 -1.44
CA ILE A 35 -8.84 15.53 -1.95
C ILE A 35 -9.73 15.06 -0.79
N GLN A 36 -9.12 14.36 0.18
CA GLN A 36 -9.83 13.82 1.33
C GLN A 36 -9.11 14.29 2.59
N GLU A 37 -9.71 15.21 3.31
CA GLU A 37 -9.10 15.89 4.44
C GLU A 37 -8.71 14.93 5.58
N GLU A 38 -9.41 13.80 5.71
CA GLU A 38 -9.09 12.80 6.72
C GLU A 38 -7.93 11.90 6.33
N ALA A 39 -7.50 11.96 5.08
CA ALA A 39 -6.42 11.11 4.57
C ALA A 39 -5.06 11.73 4.83
N TYR A 40 -4.69 11.81 6.10
CA TYR A 40 -3.33 12.21 6.45
C TYR A 40 -2.44 10.99 6.23
N MET A 41 -1.68 10.99 5.13
CA MET A 41 -1.02 9.77 4.64
C MET A 41 0.27 9.48 5.40
N ASN A 42 0.14 8.67 6.42
CA ASN A 42 1.23 8.01 7.11
C ASN A 42 1.15 6.51 6.77
N GLY A 43 2.02 5.70 7.36
CA GLY A 43 2.00 4.26 7.09
C GLY A 43 0.67 3.62 7.38
N GLU A 44 0.02 4.04 8.46
CA GLU A 44 -1.26 3.48 8.87
C GLU A 44 -2.37 3.78 7.87
N ASN A 45 -2.44 5.00 7.37
CA ASN A 45 -3.45 5.34 6.37
C ASN A 45 -3.13 4.76 5.00
N TRP A 46 -1.84 4.58 4.65
CA TRP A 46 -1.49 3.83 3.46
C TRP A 46 -1.96 2.39 3.58
N ASP A 47 -1.80 1.78 4.75
CA ASP A 47 -2.30 0.43 5.00
C ASP A 47 -3.81 0.36 4.81
N ILE A 48 -4.53 1.31 5.38
CA ILE A 48 -5.99 1.38 5.26
C ILE A 48 -6.41 1.52 3.79
N PHE A 49 -5.77 2.43 3.06
CA PHE A 49 -6.08 2.62 1.65
C PHE A 49 -5.80 1.35 0.84
N LEU A 50 -4.65 0.74 1.08
CA LEU A 50 -4.27 -0.46 0.33
C LEU A 50 -5.19 -1.63 0.64
N GLN A 51 -5.63 -1.79 1.88
CA GLN A 51 -6.58 -2.83 2.21
C GLN A 51 -7.91 -2.61 1.49
N TYR A 52 -8.37 -1.37 1.44
CA TYR A 52 -9.58 -1.03 0.69
C TYR A 52 -9.41 -1.37 -0.79
N TYR A 53 -8.31 -0.93 -1.39
CA TYR A 53 -8.03 -1.16 -2.80
C TYR A 53 -7.93 -2.65 -3.12
N LEU A 54 -7.20 -3.39 -2.29
CA LEU A 54 -7.01 -4.82 -2.53
C LEU A 54 -8.30 -5.60 -2.36
N ALA A 55 -9.13 -5.21 -1.40
CA ALA A 55 -10.42 -5.88 -1.21
C ALA A 55 -11.31 -5.75 -2.45
N GLU A 56 -11.17 -4.64 -3.18
CA GLU A 56 -11.98 -4.39 -4.38
C GLU A 56 -11.38 -5.02 -5.63
N TYR A 57 -10.05 -5.00 -5.77
CA TYR A 57 -9.40 -5.32 -7.03
C TYR A 57 -8.53 -6.58 -7.00
N ALA A 58 -8.06 -6.99 -5.83
CA ALA A 58 -7.17 -8.15 -5.71
C ALA A 58 -7.29 -8.79 -4.34
N PRO A 59 -8.51 -9.27 -3.97
CA PRO A 59 -8.72 -9.77 -2.60
C PRO A 59 -7.86 -10.97 -2.24
N GLU A 60 -7.41 -11.73 -3.21
CA GLU A 60 -6.53 -12.87 -2.93
C GLU A 60 -5.22 -12.45 -2.29
N VAL A 61 -4.76 -11.22 -2.51
CA VAL A 61 -3.52 -10.72 -1.93
C VAL A 61 -3.65 -10.53 -0.42
N LEU A 62 -4.86 -10.27 0.06
CA LEU A 62 -5.10 -10.07 1.49
C LEU A 62 -5.08 -11.37 2.30
N VAL A 63 -5.27 -12.50 1.65
CA VAL A 63 -5.31 -13.79 2.36
C VAL A 63 -3.92 -14.14 2.88
N GLY A 64 -3.79 -14.27 4.19
CA GLY A 64 -2.50 -14.57 4.82
C GLY A 64 -1.58 -13.38 5.00
N MET A 65 -2.03 -12.17 4.63
CA MET A 65 -1.24 -10.97 4.79
C MET A 65 -1.41 -10.39 6.18
N GLU A 66 -0.30 -10.05 6.82
CA GLU A 66 -0.30 -9.30 8.06
C GLU A 66 0.46 -8.00 7.82
N THR A 67 0.00 -6.91 8.40
CA THR A 67 0.65 -5.62 8.19
C THR A 67 1.16 -5.05 9.50
N ASP A 68 2.24 -4.27 9.41
CA ASP A 68 2.82 -3.60 10.55
C ASP A 68 3.24 -2.20 10.11
N PRO A 69 2.26 -1.31 9.88
CA PRO A 69 2.58 0.03 9.41
C PRO A 69 3.17 0.88 10.52
N GLU A 70 4.09 1.76 10.12
CA GLU A 70 4.67 2.75 11.02
C GLU A 70 4.46 4.13 10.40
N ALA A 71 4.73 5.19 11.14
CA ALA A 71 4.50 6.54 10.65
C ALA A 71 5.19 6.80 9.30
N GLY A 72 6.41 6.30 9.13
CA GLY A 72 7.21 6.53 7.93
C GLY A 72 7.36 5.35 7.00
N MET A 73 6.68 4.22 7.26
CA MET A 73 6.86 3.02 6.44
C MET A 73 5.64 2.13 6.47
N TYR A 74 5.32 1.57 5.31
CA TYR A 74 4.33 0.51 5.18
C TYR A 74 5.06 -0.83 5.08
N ALA A 75 4.61 -1.83 5.81
CA ALA A 75 5.18 -3.18 5.75
C ALA A 75 4.08 -4.22 5.80
N ALA A 76 4.16 -5.21 4.92
CA ALA A 76 3.24 -6.34 4.89
C ALA A 76 4.04 -7.62 4.92
N TYR A 77 3.53 -8.63 5.61
CA TYR A 77 4.25 -9.88 5.84
C TYR A 77 3.43 -11.07 5.42
N TYR A 78 4.11 -12.08 4.87
CA TYR A 78 3.53 -13.36 4.49
C TYR A 78 4.42 -14.48 4.98
N ASP A 79 3.85 -15.68 5.10
CA ASP A 79 4.63 -16.90 5.36
C ASP A 79 5.57 -17.17 4.19
N SER A 80 6.63 -17.94 4.43
CA SER A 80 7.59 -18.29 3.40
C SER A 80 7.10 -19.50 2.60
N THR A 81 6.21 -19.28 1.65
CA THR A 81 5.67 -20.32 0.77
C THR A 81 5.65 -19.80 -0.67
N PRO A 82 5.64 -20.70 -1.68
CA PRO A 82 5.52 -20.24 -3.06
C PRO A 82 4.27 -19.43 -3.35
N GLU A 83 3.15 -19.77 -2.72
CA GLU A 83 1.92 -19.01 -2.87
C GLU A 83 2.05 -17.61 -2.32
N SER A 84 2.67 -17.48 -1.16
CA SER A 84 2.92 -16.19 -0.54
C SER A 84 3.89 -15.35 -1.36
N GLU A 85 4.88 -15.99 -1.96
CA GLU A 85 5.81 -15.30 -2.83
C GLU A 85 5.09 -14.66 -4.02
N ALA A 86 4.15 -15.37 -4.63
CA ALA A 86 3.35 -14.83 -5.72
C ALA A 86 2.48 -13.66 -5.24
N LYS A 87 1.90 -13.76 -4.05
CA LYS A 87 1.10 -12.67 -3.49
C LYS A 87 1.95 -11.44 -3.20
N ALA A 88 3.14 -11.65 -2.65
CA ALA A 88 4.05 -10.55 -2.34
C ALA A 88 4.45 -9.81 -3.61
N LYS A 89 4.74 -10.55 -4.69
CA LYS A 89 5.08 -9.93 -5.97
C LYS A 89 3.91 -9.14 -6.53
N LYS A 90 2.70 -9.68 -6.40
CA LYS A 90 1.51 -8.98 -6.87
C LYS A 90 1.25 -7.71 -6.05
N LEU A 91 1.42 -7.79 -4.73
CA LEU A 91 1.27 -6.63 -3.87
C LEU A 91 2.27 -5.53 -4.25
N ALA A 92 3.53 -5.91 -4.43
CA ALA A 92 4.56 -4.95 -4.83
C ALA A 92 4.23 -4.32 -6.19
N ALA A 93 3.72 -5.12 -7.14
CA ALA A 93 3.34 -4.61 -8.45
C ALA A 93 2.15 -3.64 -8.34
N VAL A 94 1.17 -3.95 -7.50
CA VAL A 94 0.02 -3.06 -7.27
C VAL A 94 0.48 -1.73 -6.70
N ILE A 95 1.31 -1.76 -5.66
CA ILE A 95 1.81 -0.53 -5.04
C ILE A 95 2.60 0.29 -6.05
N THR A 96 3.52 -0.36 -6.77
CA THR A 96 4.33 0.32 -7.77
C THR A 96 3.46 0.98 -8.84
N SER A 97 2.46 0.25 -9.34
CA SER A 97 1.55 0.78 -10.34
C SER A 97 0.79 1.99 -9.83
N LEU A 98 0.30 1.94 -8.60
CA LEU A 98 -0.42 3.07 -8.00
C LEU A 98 0.48 4.29 -7.85
N LEU A 99 1.74 4.08 -7.47
CA LEU A 99 2.67 5.19 -7.31
C LEU A 99 3.09 5.79 -8.66
N GLU A 100 3.09 4.98 -9.71
CA GLU A 100 3.40 5.46 -11.06
C GLU A 100 2.20 6.08 -11.75
N HIS A 101 0.99 5.73 -11.30
CA HIS A 101 -0.26 6.24 -11.86
C HIS A 101 -1.15 6.78 -10.75
N PRO A 102 -0.72 7.83 -10.05
CA PRO A 102 -1.46 8.32 -8.87
C PRO A 102 -2.85 8.85 -9.19
N GLU A 103 -3.14 9.14 -10.46
CA GLU A 103 -4.48 9.55 -10.85
C GLU A 103 -5.54 8.51 -10.50
N GLU A 104 -5.15 7.22 -10.46
CA GLU A 104 -6.06 6.17 -10.06
C GLU A 104 -6.40 6.28 -8.57
N ILE A 105 -5.40 6.59 -7.75
CA ILE A 105 -5.62 6.84 -6.32
C ILE A 105 -6.58 8.01 -6.14
N TYR A 106 -6.33 9.09 -6.85
CA TYR A 106 -7.13 10.32 -6.70
C TYR A 106 -8.57 10.09 -7.12
N ARG A 107 -8.78 9.32 -8.19
CA ARG A 107 -10.12 8.96 -8.64
C ARG A 107 -10.88 8.19 -7.56
N ILE A 108 -10.23 7.24 -6.93
CA ILE A 108 -10.86 6.44 -5.87
C ILE A 108 -11.23 7.32 -4.69
N LEU A 109 -10.37 8.26 -4.32
CA LEU A 109 -10.68 9.17 -3.21
C LEU A 109 -11.84 10.10 -3.53
N GLN A 110 -11.96 10.52 -4.78
CA GLN A 110 -13.07 11.36 -5.19
C GLN A 110 -14.38 10.61 -5.19
N GLU A 111 -14.36 9.33 -5.54
CA GLU A 111 -15.56 8.50 -5.65
C GLU A 111 -15.95 7.82 -4.34
N ALA A 112 -14.97 7.42 -3.54
CA ALA A 112 -15.20 6.58 -2.38
C ALA A 112 -14.40 6.97 -1.13
N GLY A 113 -13.76 8.13 -1.14
CA GLY A 113 -12.94 8.55 0.00
C GLY A 113 -13.70 8.60 1.31
N ASP A 114 -14.98 8.96 1.26
CA ASP A 114 -15.83 9.03 2.45
C ASP A 114 -16.20 7.66 2.99
N GLU A 115 -16.04 6.61 2.19
CA GLU A 115 -16.34 5.23 2.59
C GLU A 115 -15.15 4.55 3.25
N ILE A 116 -13.96 5.13 3.12
CA ILE A 116 -12.75 4.59 3.71
C ILE A 116 -12.64 5.08 5.15
N GLU A 117 -12.41 4.16 6.06
CA GLU A 117 -12.31 4.49 7.49
C GLU A 117 -10.86 4.85 7.85
N TRP A 118 -10.50 6.09 7.62
CA TRP A 118 -9.16 6.58 7.90
C TRP A 118 -8.84 6.55 9.39
N ASP A 119 -7.57 6.40 9.70
CA ASP A 119 -7.08 6.39 11.08
C ASP A 119 -7.03 7.80 11.67
#